data_699c24c12775a8d1cfec1873c7c6e7e7
#
_entry.id   699c24c12775a8d1cfec1873c7c6e7e7
#
_cell.length_a   1.000
_cell.length_b   1.000
_cell.length_c   1.000
_cell.angle_alpha   90.00
_cell.angle_beta   90.00
_cell.angle_gamma   90.00
#
_symmetry.space_group_name_H-M   'P 1'
#
loop_
_entity.id
_entity.type
_entity.pdbx_description
1 polymer ?
#
loop_
_entity_poly.entity_id
_entity_poly.type
_entity_poly.pdbx_seq_one_letter_code
_entity_poly.pdbx_strand_id
1 'polypeptide(L)'
;LTVLWFGIILLMGLSLLVFFLLRKQQEKNAIIIKQTNDLEFINKEVHHRVKNNLQVISSLLDLQSKYAQDNGYQNLLMESKHRVQSMAFIHQNLYASAGLNMVDMPNYVLNLVDHLVTAYQKEGEKVNIQVEVDPIQLHMDTVVSIGMIINELVTNALKYAFYNLGVGTIQVSLKEEKKK
;
A
#
# COMPACT_ATOMS: atom_id res chain seq x y z
N LEU A 1 -37.40 19.16 56.33
CA LEU A 1 -35.93 19.13 56.47
C LEU A 1 -35.34 17.77 56.09
N THR A 2 -35.93 16.67 56.54
CA THR A 2 -35.44 15.27 56.26
C THR A 2 -35.42 14.95 54.76
N VAL A 3 -36.46 15.34 54.00
CA VAL A 3 -36.53 15.09 52.54
C VAL A 3 -35.42 15.82 51.76
N LEU A 4 -35.06 17.03 52.18
CA LEU A 4 -33.96 17.79 51.58
C LEU A 4 -32.60 17.12 51.77
N TRP A 5 -32.34 16.57 52.97
CA TRP A 5 -31.10 15.84 53.24
C TRP A 5 -30.99 14.54 52.44
N PHE A 6 -32.09 13.82 52.29
CA PHE A 6 -32.13 12.63 51.41
C PHE A 6 -31.81 12.99 49.96
N GLY A 7 -32.37 14.10 49.44
CA GLY A 7 -32.08 14.57 48.08
C GLY A 7 -30.59 14.92 47.87
N ILE A 8 -29.96 15.60 48.87
CA ILE A 8 -28.54 15.96 48.81
C ILE A 8 -27.63 14.72 48.83
N ILE A 9 -27.94 13.74 49.70
CA ILE A 9 -27.16 12.48 49.75
C ILE A 9 -27.27 11.71 48.47
N LEU A 10 -28.45 11.64 47.87
CA LEU A 10 -28.67 10.96 46.59
C LEU A 10 -27.88 11.64 45.45
N LEU A 11 -27.88 12.97 45.38
CA LEU A 11 -27.12 13.74 44.41
C LEU A 11 -25.61 13.56 44.57
N MET A 12 -25.12 13.56 45.82
CA MET A 12 -23.71 13.28 46.09
C MET A 12 -23.31 11.86 45.66
N GLY A 13 -24.16 10.85 45.94
CA GLY A 13 -23.92 9.46 45.52
C GLY A 13 -23.88 9.33 44.01
N LEU A 14 -24.81 9.99 43.31
CA LEU A 14 -24.85 10.00 41.84
C LEU A 14 -23.60 10.69 41.24
N SER A 15 -23.20 11.82 41.84
CA SER A 15 -22.00 12.56 41.41
C SER A 15 -20.73 11.72 41.59
N LEU A 16 -20.59 11.03 42.69
CA LEU A 16 -19.47 10.11 42.91
C LEU A 16 -19.48 8.95 41.94
N LEU A 17 -20.63 8.35 41.68
CA LEU A 17 -20.77 7.28 40.71
C LEU A 17 -20.35 7.74 39.30
N VAL A 18 -20.85 8.88 38.83
CA VAL A 18 -20.49 9.47 37.55
C VAL A 18 -18.99 9.76 37.48
N PHE A 19 -18.41 10.32 38.54
CA PHE A 19 -16.97 10.57 38.61
C PHE A 19 -16.15 9.28 38.48
N PHE A 20 -16.53 8.21 39.15
CA PHE A 20 -15.86 6.91 39.01
C PHE A 20 -15.99 6.30 37.62
N LEU A 21 -17.20 6.40 37.00
CA LEU A 21 -17.42 5.92 35.63
C LEU A 21 -16.57 6.69 34.60
N LEU A 22 -16.51 8.02 34.76
CA LEU A 22 -15.69 8.87 33.90
C LEU A 22 -14.19 8.55 34.04
N ARG A 23 -13.71 8.39 35.26
CA ARG A 23 -12.32 7.98 35.51
C ARG A 23 -11.99 6.64 34.85
N LYS A 24 -12.85 5.63 35.04
CA LYS A 24 -12.69 4.31 34.48
C LYS A 24 -12.71 4.35 32.94
N GLN A 25 -13.53 5.23 32.35
CA GLN A 25 -13.59 5.42 30.89
C GLN A 25 -12.32 6.12 30.38
N GLN A 26 -11.79 7.10 31.09
CA GLN A 26 -10.53 7.75 30.73
C GLN A 26 -9.36 6.76 30.74
N GLU A 27 -9.26 5.91 31.77
CA GLU A 27 -8.23 4.85 31.82
C GLU A 27 -8.33 3.89 30.64
N LYS A 28 -9.54 3.42 30.30
CA LYS A 28 -9.76 2.57 29.14
C LYS A 28 -9.36 3.27 27.84
N ASN A 29 -9.74 4.52 27.65
CA ASN A 29 -9.40 5.30 26.47
C ASN A 29 -7.88 5.49 26.36
N ALA A 30 -7.19 5.75 27.47
CA ALA A 30 -5.72 5.87 27.48
C ALA A 30 -5.04 4.56 27.06
N ILE A 31 -5.55 3.41 27.51
CA ILE A 31 -5.04 2.09 27.11
C ILE A 31 -5.28 1.85 25.61
N ILE A 32 -6.48 2.15 25.12
CA ILE A 32 -6.82 2.00 23.68
C ILE A 32 -5.91 2.87 22.83
N ILE A 33 -5.74 4.14 23.18
CA ILE A 33 -4.84 5.06 22.45
C ILE A 33 -3.42 4.52 22.42
N LYS A 34 -2.92 4.05 23.57
CA LYS A 34 -1.58 3.45 23.63
C LYS A 34 -1.46 2.22 22.72
N GLN A 35 -2.43 1.30 22.79
CA GLN A 35 -2.44 0.10 21.94
C GLN A 35 -2.51 0.44 20.44
N THR A 36 -3.30 1.45 20.07
CA THR A 36 -3.38 1.91 18.67
C THR A 36 -2.03 2.45 18.21
N ASN A 37 -1.38 3.29 19.02
CA ASN A 37 -0.05 3.81 18.68
C ASN A 37 1.01 2.70 18.59
N ASP A 38 0.97 1.72 19.49
CA ASP A 38 1.89 0.57 19.46
C ASP A 38 1.67 -0.27 18.18
N LEU A 39 0.41 -0.49 17.78
CA LEU A 39 0.06 -1.18 16.54
C LEU A 39 0.53 -0.42 15.30
N GLU A 40 0.34 0.89 15.26
CA GLU A 40 0.83 1.74 14.17
C GLU A 40 2.35 1.68 14.06
N PHE A 41 3.06 1.74 15.20
CA PHE A 41 4.51 1.62 15.23
C PHE A 41 4.99 0.26 14.70
N ILE A 42 4.41 -0.84 15.19
CA ILE A 42 4.75 -2.20 14.74
C ILE A 42 4.45 -2.36 13.25
N ASN A 43 3.31 -1.87 12.79
CA ASN A 43 2.93 -1.92 11.38
C ASN A 43 3.97 -1.22 10.50
N LYS A 44 4.38 -0.01 10.87
CA LYS A 44 5.42 0.75 10.18
C LYS A 44 6.76 0.02 10.16
N GLU A 45 7.16 -0.58 11.28
CA GLU A 45 8.41 -1.35 11.38
C GLU A 45 8.39 -2.61 10.49
N VAL A 46 7.24 -3.33 10.46
CA VAL A 46 7.07 -4.49 9.57
C VAL A 46 7.25 -4.08 8.11
N HIS A 47 6.68 -2.94 7.71
CA HIS A 47 6.81 -2.45 6.33
C HIS A 47 8.24 -2.03 5.97
N HIS A 48 8.95 -1.40 6.90
CA HIS A 48 10.37 -1.12 6.72
C HIS A 48 11.20 -2.41 6.55
N ARG A 49 10.88 -3.44 7.33
CA ARG A 49 11.56 -4.74 7.21
C ARG A 49 11.24 -5.46 5.90
N VAL A 50 9.99 -5.45 5.46
CA VAL A 50 9.62 -6.02 4.15
C VAL A 50 10.38 -5.33 3.03
N LYS A 51 10.44 -4.00 3.01
CA LYS A 51 11.24 -3.25 2.04
C LYS A 51 12.72 -3.69 2.06
N ASN A 52 13.33 -3.75 3.25
CA ASN A 52 14.74 -4.11 3.39
C ASN A 52 14.99 -5.55 2.91
N ASN A 53 14.09 -6.48 3.22
CA ASN A 53 14.19 -7.87 2.76
C ASN A 53 14.10 -7.97 1.23
N LEU A 54 13.17 -7.24 0.61
CA LEU A 54 13.05 -7.19 -0.85
C LEU A 54 14.30 -6.58 -1.50
N GLN A 55 14.91 -5.57 -0.88
CA GLN A 55 16.18 -5.00 -1.33
C GLN A 55 17.34 -6.02 -1.29
N VAL A 56 17.44 -6.80 -0.21
CA VAL A 56 18.43 -7.87 -0.07
C VAL A 56 18.24 -8.94 -1.14
N ILE A 57 17.00 -9.40 -1.36
CA ILE A 57 16.67 -10.37 -2.40
C ILE A 57 17.04 -9.83 -3.78
N SER A 58 16.71 -8.58 -4.09
CA SER A 58 17.06 -7.92 -5.35
C SER A 58 18.57 -7.88 -5.56
N SER A 59 19.34 -7.56 -4.51
CA SER A 59 20.81 -7.54 -4.56
C SER A 59 21.42 -8.92 -4.77
N LEU A 60 20.85 -9.97 -4.17
CA LEU A 60 21.27 -11.35 -4.37
C LEU A 60 21.00 -11.82 -5.81
N LEU A 61 19.83 -11.49 -6.37
CA LEU A 61 19.50 -11.79 -7.77
C LEU A 61 20.47 -11.06 -8.73
N ASP A 62 20.82 -9.80 -8.46
CA ASP A 62 21.80 -9.05 -9.23
C ASP A 62 23.19 -9.69 -9.17
N LEU A 63 23.61 -10.12 -7.99
CA LEU A 63 24.88 -10.80 -7.83
C LEU A 63 24.91 -12.11 -8.60
N GLN A 64 23.87 -12.93 -8.48
CA GLN A 64 23.78 -14.20 -9.20
C GLN A 64 23.74 -14.01 -10.71
N SER A 65 23.07 -12.97 -11.22
CA SER A 65 23.02 -12.69 -12.65
C SER A 65 24.40 -12.36 -13.24
N LYS A 66 25.30 -11.72 -12.46
CA LYS A 66 26.68 -11.41 -12.89
C LYS A 66 27.57 -12.64 -13.00
N TYR A 67 27.26 -13.70 -12.24
CA TYR A 67 28.01 -14.96 -12.28
C TYR A 67 27.37 -16.01 -13.19
N ALA A 68 26.20 -15.73 -13.76
CA ALA A 68 25.53 -16.62 -14.69
C ALA A 68 26.34 -16.70 -16.00
N GLN A 69 26.71 -17.90 -16.41
CA GLN A 69 27.43 -18.14 -17.68
C GLN A 69 26.48 -18.26 -18.88
N ASP A 70 25.23 -18.60 -18.63
CA ASP A 70 24.20 -18.74 -19.65
C ASP A 70 23.35 -17.47 -19.75
N ASN A 71 23.25 -16.91 -20.94
CA ASN A 71 22.48 -15.70 -21.21
C ASN A 71 20.98 -15.86 -20.90
N GLY A 72 20.41 -17.04 -21.10
CA GLY A 72 19.00 -17.32 -20.80
C GLY A 72 18.77 -17.28 -19.30
N TYR A 73 19.66 -17.90 -18.52
CA TYR A 73 19.58 -17.87 -17.07
C TYR A 73 19.83 -16.48 -16.49
N GLN A 74 20.78 -15.73 -17.07
CA GLN A 74 21.02 -14.33 -16.70
C GLN A 74 19.78 -13.47 -16.89
N ASN A 75 19.11 -13.58 -18.04
CA ASN A 75 17.87 -12.84 -18.34
C ASN A 75 16.75 -13.20 -17.35
N LEU A 76 16.60 -14.48 -16.99
CA LEU A 76 15.61 -14.93 -16.01
C LEU A 76 15.86 -14.32 -14.61
N LEU A 77 17.12 -14.26 -14.18
CA LEU A 77 17.48 -13.64 -12.91
C LEU A 77 17.22 -12.13 -12.90
N MET A 78 17.54 -11.45 -14.00
CA MET A 78 17.27 -10.02 -14.14
C MET A 78 15.76 -9.72 -14.16
N GLU A 79 14.96 -10.54 -14.81
CA GLU A 79 13.50 -10.42 -14.78
C GLU A 79 12.95 -10.63 -13.37
N SER A 80 13.44 -11.63 -12.66
CA SER A 80 13.07 -11.89 -11.26
C SER A 80 13.46 -10.72 -10.35
N LYS A 81 14.64 -10.12 -10.55
CA LYS A 81 15.09 -8.91 -9.85
C LYS A 81 14.11 -7.75 -10.07
N HIS A 82 13.71 -7.51 -11.32
CA HIS A 82 12.77 -6.42 -11.63
C HIS A 82 11.40 -6.63 -10.97
N ARG A 83 10.90 -7.86 -10.93
CA ARG A 83 9.65 -8.19 -10.22
C ARG A 83 9.76 -7.89 -8.72
N VAL A 84 10.87 -8.27 -8.08
CA VAL A 84 11.13 -7.97 -6.66
C VAL A 84 11.23 -6.46 -6.42
N GLN A 85 11.89 -5.71 -7.31
CA GLN A 85 11.98 -4.26 -7.22
C GLN A 85 10.61 -3.58 -7.34
N SER A 86 9.76 -4.05 -8.25
CA SER A 86 8.39 -3.56 -8.39
C SER A 86 7.55 -3.84 -7.15
N MET A 87 7.67 -5.03 -6.54
CA MET A 87 7.03 -5.35 -5.27
C MET A 87 7.48 -4.39 -4.16
N ALA A 88 8.79 -4.09 -4.08
CA ALA A 88 9.34 -3.16 -3.09
C ALA A 88 8.79 -1.73 -3.30
N PHE A 89 8.69 -1.30 -4.56
CA PHE A 89 8.12 0.01 -4.93
C PHE A 89 6.64 0.11 -4.56
N ILE A 90 5.83 -0.89 -4.92
CA ILE A 90 4.41 -0.97 -4.56
C ILE A 90 4.25 -0.87 -3.04
N HIS A 91 5.01 -1.68 -2.32
CA HIS A 91 4.97 -1.72 -0.86
C HIS A 91 5.38 -0.39 -0.23
N GLN A 92 6.42 0.26 -0.74
CA GLN A 92 6.90 1.54 -0.22
C GLN A 92 5.89 2.68 -0.42
N ASN A 93 5.30 2.80 -1.62
CA ASN A 93 4.37 3.89 -1.93
C ASN A 93 3.03 3.76 -1.19
N LEU A 94 2.56 2.55 -1.00
CA LEU A 94 1.33 2.30 -0.25
C LEU A 94 1.47 2.71 1.22
N TYR A 95 2.59 2.42 1.84
CA TYR A 95 2.79 2.65 3.27
C TYR A 95 3.40 4.01 3.62
N ALA A 96 3.95 4.75 2.64
CA ALA A 96 4.37 6.14 2.84
C ALA A 96 3.19 7.10 3.06
N SER A 97 2.02 6.76 2.55
CA SER A 97 0.76 7.53 2.68
C SER A 97 -0.04 7.14 3.94
N ALA A 98 0.52 6.37 4.85
CA ALA A 98 -0.18 5.70 5.94
C ALA A 98 -0.72 6.64 7.01
N GLY A 99 -1.97 6.97 6.90
CA GLY A 99 -2.88 7.40 7.96
C GLY A 99 -4.24 6.69 7.86
N LEU A 100 -4.53 6.06 6.73
CA LEU A 100 -5.81 5.39 6.46
C LEU A 100 -5.51 4.06 5.79
N ASN A 101 -6.14 2.98 6.28
CA ASN A 101 -6.09 1.64 5.66
C ASN A 101 -6.69 1.60 4.22
N MET A 102 -6.99 2.75 3.66
CA MET A 102 -7.66 2.95 2.38
C MET A 102 -6.76 3.78 1.46
N VAL A 103 -6.62 3.34 0.24
CA VAL A 103 -5.74 3.93 -0.78
C VAL A 103 -6.61 4.52 -1.90
N ASP A 104 -6.30 5.75 -2.29
CA ASP A 104 -6.90 6.43 -3.44
C ASP A 104 -6.38 5.81 -4.75
N MET A 105 -7.23 5.02 -5.41
CA MET A 105 -6.84 4.23 -6.57
C MET A 105 -6.43 5.05 -7.79
N PRO A 106 -7.08 6.17 -8.15
CA PRO A 106 -6.64 7.01 -9.26
C PRO A 106 -5.17 7.46 -9.13
N ASN A 107 -4.81 8.06 -8.01
CA ASN A 107 -3.45 8.52 -7.78
C ASN A 107 -2.44 7.37 -7.69
N TYR A 108 -2.83 6.28 -7.06
CA TYR A 108 -1.97 5.10 -6.94
C TYR A 108 -1.62 4.49 -8.30
N VAL A 109 -2.64 4.22 -9.13
CA VAL A 109 -2.43 3.61 -10.46
C VAL A 109 -1.65 4.54 -11.38
N LEU A 110 -1.93 5.85 -11.35
CA LEU A 110 -1.19 6.83 -12.14
C LEU A 110 0.31 6.81 -11.79
N ASN A 111 0.64 6.88 -10.50
CA ASN A 111 2.03 6.87 -10.04
C ASN A 111 2.75 5.55 -10.35
N LEU A 112 2.05 4.41 -10.21
CA LEU A 112 2.60 3.10 -10.54
C LEU A 112 2.93 3.00 -12.04
N VAL A 113 1.99 3.38 -12.88
CA VAL A 113 2.15 3.31 -14.34
C VAL A 113 3.26 4.24 -14.81
N ASP A 114 3.33 5.48 -14.30
CA ASP A 114 4.40 6.44 -14.62
C ASP A 114 5.79 5.89 -14.27
N HIS A 115 5.90 5.28 -13.09
CA HIS A 115 7.14 4.60 -12.68
C HIS A 115 7.53 3.46 -13.62
N LEU A 116 6.56 2.63 -14.05
CA LEU A 116 6.82 1.53 -14.96
C LEU A 116 7.26 2.01 -16.35
N VAL A 117 6.63 3.06 -16.87
CA VAL A 117 7.03 3.69 -18.13
C VAL A 117 8.47 4.17 -18.04
N THR A 118 8.78 4.96 -17.02
CA THR A 118 10.13 5.48 -16.81
C THR A 118 11.18 4.38 -16.70
N ALA A 119 10.82 3.23 -16.09
CA ALA A 119 11.74 2.11 -15.89
C ALA A 119 11.95 1.22 -17.12
N TYR A 120 10.91 1.07 -17.97
CA TYR A 120 10.90 0.05 -19.02
C TYR A 120 10.75 0.57 -20.44
N GLN A 121 10.33 1.82 -20.65
CA GLN A 121 10.25 2.40 -21.99
C GLN A 121 11.67 2.58 -22.55
N LYS A 122 11.89 2.04 -23.73
CA LYS A 122 13.18 2.16 -24.41
C LYS A 122 13.33 3.50 -25.10
N GLU A 123 14.58 3.93 -25.24
CA GLU A 123 14.91 5.16 -25.95
C GLU A 123 14.47 5.06 -27.43
N GLY A 124 13.68 6.04 -27.89
CA GLY A 124 13.11 6.04 -29.24
C GLY A 124 11.71 5.43 -29.37
N GLU A 125 11.20 4.73 -28.36
CA GLU A 125 9.82 4.24 -28.35
C GLU A 125 8.87 5.35 -27.86
N LYS A 126 7.73 5.52 -28.56
CA LYS A 126 6.66 6.45 -28.18
C LYS A 126 5.41 5.66 -27.78
N VAL A 127 5.39 5.17 -26.57
CA VAL A 127 4.22 4.49 -26.02
C VAL A 127 3.38 5.52 -25.26
N ASN A 128 2.16 5.74 -25.75
CA ASN A 128 1.17 6.57 -25.05
C ASN A 128 0.43 5.73 -24.02
N ILE A 129 0.25 6.25 -22.81
CA ILE A 129 -0.48 5.55 -21.75
C ILE A 129 -1.70 6.35 -21.34
N GLN A 130 -2.84 5.67 -21.33
CA GLN A 130 -4.11 6.21 -20.88
C GLN A 130 -4.55 5.50 -19.63
N VAL A 131 -4.77 6.26 -18.55
CA VAL A 131 -5.20 5.71 -17.26
C VAL A 131 -6.60 6.24 -16.94
N GLU A 132 -7.55 5.32 -16.85
CA GLU A 132 -8.96 5.60 -16.50
C GLU A 132 -9.33 4.80 -15.26
N VAL A 133 -9.34 5.43 -14.10
CA VAL A 133 -9.65 4.78 -12.82
C VAL A 133 -10.80 5.52 -12.14
N ASP A 134 -11.83 4.79 -11.76
CA ASP A 134 -12.94 5.34 -10.98
C ASP A 134 -12.43 5.85 -9.61
N PRO A 135 -13.06 6.90 -9.03
CA PRO A 135 -12.66 7.48 -7.75
C PRO A 135 -13.05 6.55 -6.59
N ILE A 136 -12.39 5.41 -6.50
CA ILE A 136 -12.59 4.38 -5.47
C ILE A 136 -11.42 4.34 -4.50
N GLN A 137 -11.75 4.02 -3.25
CA GLN A 137 -10.76 3.73 -2.23
C GLN A 137 -10.80 2.24 -1.89
N LEU A 138 -9.65 1.60 -1.89
CA LEU A 138 -9.55 0.17 -1.59
C LEU A 138 -8.64 -0.09 -0.40
N HIS A 139 -8.91 -1.21 0.26
CA HIS A 139 -8.07 -1.70 1.35
C HIS A 139 -6.67 -2.06 0.83
N MET A 140 -5.66 -1.78 1.61
CA MET A 140 -4.25 -1.92 1.24
C MET A 140 -3.90 -3.31 0.69
N ASP A 141 -4.40 -4.39 1.30
CA ASP A 141 -4.15 -5.77 0.83
C ASP A 141 -4.66 -6.01 -0.60
N THR A 142 -5.82 -5.42 -0.92
CA THR A 142 -6.41 -5.48 -2.26
C THR A 142 -5.58 -4.67 -3.26
N VAL A 143 -5.12 -3.50 -2.84
CA VAL A 143 -4.29 -2.61 -3.68
C VAL A 143 -2.95 -3.24 -4.02
N VAL A 144 -2.31 -3.94 -3.08
CA VAL A 144 -1.07 -4.70 -3.35
C VAL A 144 -1.29 -5.72 -4.47
N SER A 145 -2.38 -6.49 -4.38
CA SER A 145 -2.72 -7.51 -5.39
C SER A 145 -2.99 -6.90 -6.76
N ILE A 146 -3.78 -5.82 -6.81
CA ILE A 146 -4.07 -5.08 -8.05
C ILE A 146 -2.79 -4.46 -8.62
N GLY A 147 -1.96 -3.87 -7.78
CA GLY A 147 -0.69 -3.27 -8.18
C GLY A 147 0.25 -4.29 -8.82
N MET A 148 0.34 -5.51 -8.28
CA MET A 148 1.12 -6.59 -8.88
C MET A 148 0.58 -6.98 -10.27
N ILE A 149 -0.74 -7.08 -10.43
CA ILE A 149 -1.36 -7.40 -11.71
C ILE A 149 -1.07 -6.29 -12.73
N ILE A 150 -1.27 -5.02 -12.38
CA ILE A 150 -0.97 -3.88 -13.25
C ILE A 150 0.51 -3.88 -13.64
N ASN A 151 1.41 -4.10 -12.67
CA ASN A 151 2.83 -4.16 -12.92
C ASN A 151 3.19 -5.24 -13.96
N GLU A 152 2.69 -6.46 -13.80
CA GLU A 152 2.96 -7.55 -14.73
C GLU A 152 2.40 -7.26 -16.13
N LEU A 153 1.16 -6.79 -16.23
CA LEU A 153 0.52 -6.54 -17.52
C LEU A 153 1.18 -5.37 -18.26
N VAL A 154 1.43 -4.26 -17.59
CA VAL A 154 2.07 -3.08 -18.19
C VAL A 154 3.51 -3.37 -18.56
N THR A 155 4.27 -4.05 -17.71
CA THR A 155 5.66 -4.44 -18.00
C THR A 155 5.73 -5.39 -19.19
N ASN A 156 4.83 -6.37 -19.27
CA ASN A 156 4.76 -7.29 -20.41
C ASN A 156 4.39 -6.54 -21.70
N ALA A 157 3.45 -5.61 -21.65
CA ALA A 157 3.11 -4.80 -22.79
C ALA A 157 4.29 -3.94 -23.28
N LEU A 158 5.00 -3.25 -22.36
CA LEU A 158 6.17 -2.44 -22.71
C LEU A 158 7.32 -3.27 -23.26
N LYS A 159 7.54 -4.48 -22.76
CA LYS A 159 8.64 -5.35 -23.22
C LYS A 159 8.35 -6.03 -24.57
N TYR A 160 7.11 -6.45 -24.80
CA TYR A 160 6.81 -7.39 -25.85
C TYR A 160 5.83 -6.87 -26.92
N ALA A 161 4.87 -6.00 -26.56
CA ALA A 161 3.84 -5.59 -27.50
C ALA A 161 4.34 -4.59 -28.55
N PHE A 162 5.37 -3.80 -28.25
CA PHE A 162 5.86 -2.71 -29.11
C PHE A 162 7.24 -2.96 -29.69
N TYR A 163 7.80 -4.16 -29.52
CA TYR A 163 9.18 -4.53 -29.86
C TYR A 163 9.60 -4.17 -31.31
N ASN A 164 8.66 -4.13 -32.28
CA ASN A 164 8.97 -3.79 -33.68
C ASN A 164 8.17 -2.58 -34.20
N LEU A 165 7.31 -2.01 -33.38
CA LEU A 165 6.37 -0.96 -33.82
C LEU A 165 6.85 0.44 -33.46
N GLY A 166 7.63 0.58 -32.40
CA GLY A 166 8.15 1.87 -31.88
C GLY A 166 7.09 2.85 -31.37
N VAL A 167 5.81 2.60 -31.65
CA VAL A 167 4.66 3.47 -31.28
C VAL A 167 3.49 2.60 -30.88
N GLY A 168 2.78 3.00 -29.83
CA GLY A 168 1.56 2.31 -29.41
C GLY A 168 0.85 2.99 -28.26
N THR A 169 -0.30 2.42 -27.86
CA THR A 169 -1.07 2.91 -26.70
C THR A 169 -1.37 1.75 -25.77
N ILE A 170 -1.12 1.95 -24.49
CA ILE A 170 -1.55 1.07 -23.40
C ILE A 170 -2.68 1.78 -22.70
N GLN A 171 -3.83 1.14 -22.56
CA GLN A 171 -4.94 1.63 -21.78
C GLN A 171 -5.08 0.80 -20.49
N VAL A 172 -5.02 1.46 -19.35
CA VAL A 172 -5.25 0.87 -18.03
C VAL A 172 -6.56 1.42 -17.50
N SER A 173 -7.55 0.55 -17.33
CA SER A 173 -8.86 0.96 -16.79
C SER A 173 -9.24 0.12 -15.58
N LEU A 174 -9.74 0.80 -14.53
CA LEU A 174 -10.27 0.17 -13.32
C LEU A 174 -11.63 0.81 -13.01
N LYS A 175 -12.69 0.01 -13.08
CA LYS A 175 -14.07 0.47 -12.92
C LYS A 175 -14.77 -0.29 -11.80
N GLU A 176 -15.58 0.42 -11.03
CA GLU A 176 -16.44 -0.20 -10.02
C GLU A 176 -17.70 -0.76 -10.67
N GLU A 177 -17.90 -2.07 -10.61
CA GLU A 177 -19.12 -2.70 -11.10
C GLU A 177 -20.16 -2.72 -9.98
N LYS A 178 -21.18 -1.87 -10.09
CA LYS A 178 -22.33 -1.90 -9.17
C LYS A 178 -23.13 -3.17 -9.46
N LYS A 179 -23.06 -4.16 -8.56
CA LYS A 179 -24.00 -5.28 -8.58
C LYS A 179 -25.42 -4.74 -8.50
N LYS A 180 -26.21 -5.03 -9.53
CA LYS A 180 -27.67 -4.84 -9.54
C LYS A 180 -28.35 -5.81 -8.60
#